data_c300b67b08a4727e3a8eeb7680082f51
#
_entry.id   c300b67b08a4727e3a8eeb7680082f51
#
_cell.length_a   1.000
_cell.length_b   1.000
_cell.length_c   1.000
_cell.angle_alpha   90.00
_cell.angle_beta   90.00
_cell.angle_gamma   90.00
#
_symmetry.space_group_name_H-M   'P 1'
#
loop_
_entity.id
_entity.type
_entity.pdbx_description
1 polymer ?
#
loop_
_entity_poly.entity_id
_entity_poly.type
_entity_poly.pdbx_seq_one_letter_code
_entity_poly.pdbx_strand_id
1 'polypeptide(L)'
;MEALKAEEFLAGLISCREAFWEKMNAERKSYGAEKPLTPAIVLRRLQFGVVMERKAAEVTARWVGDIPDLDLQQPMSEYVVNELKHTSILRKRIGELNGDPDALWNQPLRELKELWDYHASLGSLCELIASVQFGHEEFFPRTSKSFIERVQSIDPQTASVYRDTLLADEAGHEWIAPEILRRYATDAETQKKCLEALKIGCELFGKAIQSFNQSLPA
;
A
#
# COMPACT_ATOMS: atom_id res chain seq x y z
N MET A 1 -9.27 -23.39 19.05
CA MET A 1 -10.17 -23.09 17.92
C MET A 1 -9.66 -23.91 16.76
N GLU A 2 -10.53 -24.48 15.96
CA GLU A 2 -10.13 -25.22 14.76
C GLU A 2 -9.80 -24.24 13.63
N ALA A 3 -8.88 -24.59 12.72
CA ALA A 3 -8.56 -23.75 11.57
C ALA A 3 -9.76 -23.68 10.62
N LEU A 4 -10.01 -22.51 10.07
CA LEU A 4 -10.99 -22.34 9.00
C LEU A 4 -10.45 -22.94 7.69
N LYS A 5 -11.36 -23.35 6.81
CA LYS A 5 -10.98 -23.66 5.43
C LYS A 5 -10.42 -22.39 4.76
N ALA A 6 -9.49 -22.58 3.83
CA ALA A 6 -8.78 -21.45 3.19
C ALA A 6 -9.75 -20.38 2.62
N GLU A 7 -10.81 -20.80 1.93
CA GLU A 7 -11.78 -19.85 1.32
C GLU A 7 -12.61 -19.11 2.39
N GLU A 8 -12.96 -19.76 3.50
CA GLU A 8 -13.65 -19.11 4.62
C GLU A 8 -12.76 -18.10 5.32
N PHE A 9 -11.48 -18.44 5.48
CA PHE A 9 -10.47 -17.54 6.05
C PHE A 9 -10.26 -16.32 5.16
N LEU A 10 -10.04 -16.50 3.85
CA LEU A 10 -9.89 -15.40 2.89
C LEU A 10 -11.13 -14.51 2.84
N ALA A 11 -12.33 -15.09 2.84
CA ALA A 11 -13.58 -14.32 2.90
C ALA A 11 -13.66 -13.46 4.18
N GLY A 12 -13.18 -13.97 5.31
CA GLY A 12 -13.08 -13.23 6.57
C GLY A 12 -12.11 -12.04 6.48
N LEU A 13 -10.96 -12.22 5.85
CA LEU A 13 -9.99 -11.14 5.60
C LEU A 13 -10.57 -10.08 4.66
N ILE A 14 -11.22 -10.49 3.56
CA ILE A 14 -11.90 -9.57 2.63
C ILE A 14 -12.95 -8.74 3.38
N SER A 15 -13.82 -9.38 4.15
CA SER A 15 -14.86 -8.69 4.91
C SER A 15 -14.26 -7.65 5.88
N CYS A 16 -13.18 -8.02 6.57
CA CYS A 16 -12.47 -7.11 7.48
C CYS A 16 -11.90 -5.90 6.74
N ARG A 17 -11.24 -6.11 5.61
CA ARG A 17 -10.67 -5.06 4.77
C ARG A 17 -11.76 -4.13 4.22
N GLU A 18 -12.84 -4.69 3.66
CA GLU A 18 -13.93 -3.87 3.11
C GLU A 18 -14.59 -3.00 4.18
N ALA A 19 -14.85 -3.54 5.37
CA ALA A 19 -15.39 -2.75 6.49
C ALA A 19 -14.47 -1.57 6.86
N PHE A 20 -13.14 -1.78 6.82
CA PHE A 20 -12.18 -0.70 7.02
C PHE A 20 -12.27 0.36 5.92
N TRP A 21 -12.37 -0.04 4.64
CA TRP A 21 -12.49 0.88 3.50
C TRP A 21 -13.77 1.70 3.54
N GLU A 22 -14.88 1.08 3.90
CA GLU A 22 -16.16 1.78 4.09
C GLU A 22 -16.05 2.86 5.16
N LYS A 23 -15.42 2.54 6.30
CA LYS A 23 -15.16 3.50 7.37
C LYS A 23 -14.28 4.65 6.89
N MET A 24 -13.14 4.37 6.26
CA MET A 24 -12.25 5.39 5.72
C MET A 24 -12.94 6.31 4.71
N ASN A 25 -13.75 5.76 3.81
CA ASN A 25 -14.48 6.54 2.83
C ASN A 25 -15.56 7.44 3.48
N ALA A 26 -16.22 6.96 4.51
CA ALA A 26 -17.18 7.77 5.28
C ALA A 26 -16.48 8.92 6.01
N GLU A 27 -15.35 8.65 6.66
CA GLU A 27 -14.52 9.66 7.31
C GLU A 27 -14.00 10.70 6.31
N ARG A 28 -13.46 10.27 5.17
CA ARG A 28 -12.99 11.17 4.10
C ARG A 28 -14.07 12.14 3.63
N LYS A 29 -15.31 11.69 3.49
CA LYS A 29 -16.44 12.54 3.15
C LYS A 29 -16.80 13.53 4.25
N SER A 30 -16.60 13.16 5.52
CA SER A 30 -16.91 14.04 6.67
C SER A 30 -15.87 15.15 6.88
N TYR A 31 -14.63 14.98 6.42
CA TYR A 31 -13.56 16.00 6.52
C TYR A 31 -13.64 17.11 5.46
N GLY A 32 -14.72 17.17 4.69
CA GLY A 32 -14.95 18.20 3.68
C GLY A 32 -14.43 17.85 2.29
N ALA A 33 -14.84 18.67 1.34
CA ALA A 33 -14.49 18.49 -0.07
C ALA A 33 -12.96 18.33 -0.24
N GLU A 34 -12.56 17.44 -1.15
CA GLU A 34 -11.16 17.29 -1.55
C GLU A 34 -10.59 18.67 -1.90
N LYS A 35 -9.48 19.04 -1.25
CA LYS A 35 -8.79 20.29 -1.57
C LYS A 35 -8.52 20.35 -3.07
N PRO A 36 -8.64 21.52 -3.72
CA PRO A 36 -8.22 21.70 -5.11
C PRO A 36 -6.77 21.23 -5.25
N LEU A 37 -6.47 20.44 -6.28
CA LEU A 37 -5.08 20.06 -6.53
C LEU A 37 -4.29 21.29 -6.95
N THR A 38 -3.15 21.50 -6.29
CA THR A 38 -2.13 22.47 -6.65
C THR A 38 -0.84 21.76 -7.01
N PRO A 39 0.12 22.38 -7.72
CA PRO A 39 1.41 21.77 -7.97
C PRO A 39 2.14 21.32 -6.69
N ALA A 40 1.98 22.05 -5.59
CA ALA A 40 2.55 21.70 -4.30
C ALA A 40 1.91 20.43 -3.70
N ILE A 41 0.59 20.27 -3.83
CA ILE A 41 -0.10 19.05 -3.41
C ILE A 41 0.29 17.86 -4.30
N VAL A 42 0.42 18.06 -5.62
CA VAL A 42 0.90 17.01 -6.54
C VAL A 42 2.29 16.54 -6.13
N LEU A 43 3.22 17.48 -5.91
CA LEU A 43 4.57 17.16 -5.45
C LEU A 43 4.55 16.36 -4.13
N ARG A 44 3.74 16.78 -3.16
CA ARG A 44 3.65 16.11 -1.87
C ARG A 44 3.08 14.69 -1.98
N ARG A 45 2.11 14.46 -2.89
CA ARG A 45 1.57 13.13 -3.19
C ARG A 45 2.61 12.22 -3.85
N LEU A 46 3.43 12.73 -4.76
CA LEU A 46 4.55 11.99 -5.35
C LEU A 46 5.56 11.58 -4.27
N GLN A 47 5.92 12.48 -3.35
CA GLN A 47 6.80 12.16 -2.21
C GLN A 47 6.21 11.08 -1.30
N PHE A 48 4.90 11.11 -1.07
CA PHE A 48 4.22 10.05 -0.32
C PHE A 48 4.29 8.71 -1.06
N GLY A 49 4.05 8.69 -2.37
CA GLY A 49 4.22 7.51 -3.21
C GLY A 49 5.63 6.93 -3.09
N VAL A 50 6.69 7.77 -3.20
CA VAL A 50 8.09 7.30 -3.03
C VAL A 50 8.28 6.54 -1.72
N VAL A 51 7.70 7.03 -0.61
CA VAL A 51 7.83 6.36 0.69
C VAL A 51 7.05 5.05 0.70
N MET A 52 5.83 5.03 0.16
CA MET A 52 4.97 3.84 0.15
C MET A 52 5.60 2.71 -0.67
N GLU A 53 5.93 2.96 -1.93
CA GLU A 53 6.53 1.98 -2.84
C GLU A 53 7.86 1.43 -2.28
N ARG A 54 8.75 2.33 -1.86
CA ARG A 54 10.04 1.91 -1.30
C ARG A 54 9.89 1.08 -0.04
N LYS A 55 8.97 1.43 0.86
CA LYS A 55 8.75 0.69 2.10
C LYS A 55 8.08 -0.66 1.84
N ALA A 56 7.13 -0.72 0.92
CA ALA A 56 6.54 -1.98 0.49
C ALA A 56 7.62 -2.95 -0.02
N ALA A 57 8.53 -2.46 -0.90
CA ALA A 57 9.68 -3.25 -1.34
C ALA A 57 10.58 -3.70 -0.19
N GLU A 58 10.97 -2.78 0.72
CA GLU A 58 11.91 -3.08 1.83
C GLU A 58 11.35 -4.14 2.80
N VAL A 59 10.07 -4.06 3.18
CA VAL A 59 9.50 -5.04 4.12
C VAL A 59 9.24 -6.37 3.45
N THR A 60 8.80 -6.39 2.19
CA THR A 60 8.51 -7.61 1.44
C THR A 60 9.79 -8.38 1.10
N ALA A 61 10.85 -7.69 0.68
CA ALA A 61 12.12 -8.30 0.32
C ALA A 61 12.72 -9.18 1.42
N ARG A 62 12.45 -8.87 2.69
CA ARG A 62 12.94 -9.67 3.84
C ARG A 62 12.38 -11.08 3.86
N TRP A 63 11.19 -11.29 3.27
CA TRP A 63 10.45 -12.54 3.36
C TRP A 63 10.45 -13.36 2.06
N VAL A 64 10.96 -12.79 0.96
CA VAL A 64 10.99 -13.50 -0.33
C VAL A 64 11.75 -14.82 -0.21
N GLY A 65 12.87 -14.84 0.54
CA GLY A 65 13.66 -16.05 0.75
C GLY A 65 12.98 -17.13 1.58
N ASP A 66 11.92 -16.78 2.34
CA ASP A 66 11.15 -17.68 3.18
C ASP A 66 9.95 -18.32 2.45
N ILE A 67 9.71 -17.93 1.19
CA ILE A 67 8.65 -18.54 0.35
C ILE A 67 9.19 -19.85 -0.22
N PRO A 68 8.65 -21.03 0.20
CA PRO A 68 9.22 -22.31 -0.22
C PRO A 68 8.88 -22.68 -1.66
N ASP A 69 7.75 -22.21 -2.18
CA ASP A 69 7.28 -22.56 -3.53
C ASP A 69 7.80 -21.55 -4.56
N LEU A 70 8.57 -22.02 -5.54
CA LEU A 70 9.20 -21.18 -6.56
C LEU A 70 8.17 -20.41 -7.40
N ASP A 71 6.99 -21.00 -7.66
CA ASP A 71 5.88 -20.38 -8.40
C ASP A 71 5.22 -19.21 -7.66
N LEU A 72 5.50 -19.04 -6.35
CA LEU A 72 5.14 -17.87 -5.56
C LEU A 72 6.34 -16.97 -5.23
N GLN A 73 7.52 -17.56 -5.04
CA GLN A 73 8.73 -16.81 -4.76
C GLN A 73 9.14 -15.91 -5.93
N GLN A 74 9.02 -16.41 -7.16
CA GLN A 74 9.37 -15.63 -8.35
C GLN A 74 8.45 -14.41 -8.52
N PRO A 75 7.10 -14.51 -8.57
CA PRO A 75 6.22 -13.35 -8.65
C PRO A 75 6.39 -12.37 -7.49
N MET A 76 6.66 -12.85 -6.26
CA MET A 76 6.94 -11.97 -5.14
C MET A 76 8.28 -11.22 -5.28
N SER A 77 9.28 -11.83 -5.92
CA SER A 77 10.53 -11.16 -6.28
C SER A 77 10.28 -10.07 -7.33
N GLU A 78 9.46 -10.37 -8.33
CA GLU A 78 9.06 -9.42 -9.38
C GLU A 78 8.28 -8.24 -8.79
N TYR A 79 7.38 -8.48 -7.82
CA TYR A 79 6.72 -7.44 -7.06
C TYR A 79 7.73 -6.48 -6.42
N VAL A 80 8.71 -6.99 -5.67
CA VAL A 80 9.75 -6.15 -5.04
C VAL A 80 10.50 -5.30 -6.07
N VAL A 81 10.84 -5.89 -7.22
CA VAL A 81 11.51 -5.16 -8.31
C VAL A 81 10.63 -4.06 -8.89
N ASN A 82 9.32 -4.32 -9.06
CA ASN A 82 8.37 -3.34 -9.56
C ASN A 82 8.20 -2.16 -8.59
N GLU A 83 8.08 -2.41 -7.29
CA GLU A 83 8.01 -1.35 -6.26
C GLU A 83 9.25 -0.43 -6.27
N LEU A 84 10.44 -1.01 -6.44
CA LEU A 84 11.67 -0.22 -6.58
C LEU A 84 11.73 0.56 -7.90
N LYS A 85 11.19 0.01 -8.98
CA LYS A 85 11.03 0.68 -10.27
C LYS A 85 10.06 1.86 -10.14
N HIS A 86 8.89 1.66 -9.50
CA HIS A 86 7.91 2.71 -9.21
C HIS A 86 8.55 3.84 -8.39
N THR A 87 9.26 3.48 -7.31
CA THR A 87 10.05 4.42 -6.52
C THR A 87 10.97 5.28 -7.41
N SER A 88 11.71 4.65 -8.32
CA SER A 88 12.66 5.34 -9.21
C SER A 88 11.95 6.30 -10.19
N ILE A 89 10.82 5.88 -10.74
CA ILE A 89 10.00 6.69 -11.66
C ILE A 89 9.41 7.91 -10.93
N LEU A 90 8.86 7.72 -9.73
CA LEU A 90 8.33 8.80 -8.91
C LEU A 90 9.42 9.79 -8.51
N ARG A 91 10.60 9.32 -8.10
CA ARG A 91 11.77 10.16 -7.80
C ARG A 91 12.20 11.00 -8.99
N LYS A 92 12.27 10.40 -10.18
CA LYS A 92 12.57 11.13 -11.42
C LYS A 92 11.53 12.23 -11.66
N ARG A 93 10.23 11.89 -11.54
CA ARG A 93 9.15 12.87 -11.74
C ARG A 93 9.23 14.04 -10.76
N ILE A 94 9.53 13.77 -9.49
CA ILE A 94 9.75 14.81 -8.46
C ILE A 94 10.91 15.74 -8.86
N GLY A 95 12.03 15.18 -9.35
CA GLY A 95 13.16 15.97 -9.84
C GLY A 95 12.81 16.87 -11.02
N GLU A 96 11.99 16.39 -11.97
CA GLU A 96 11.47 17.18 -13.09
C GLU A 96 10.58 18.35 -12.64
N LEU A 97 9.94 18.22 -11.47
CA LEU A 97 9.16 19.28 -10.82
C LEU A 97 10.01 20.18 -9.90
N ASN A 98 11.34 20.04 -9.92
CA ASN A 98 12.29 20.72 -9.03
C ASN A 98 12.03 20.47 -7.53
N GLY A 99 11.47 19.33 -7.19
CA GLY A 99 11.23 18.91 -5.81
C GLY A 99 12.35 18.06 -5.24
N ASP A 100 12.36 17.91 -3.91
CA ASP A 100 13.22 16.96 -3.21
C ASP A 100 12.51 15.61 -3.09
N PRO A 101 12.98 14.53 -3.75
CA PRO A 101 12.35 13.20 -3.69
C PRO A 101 12.50 12.53 -2.33
N ASP A 102 13.41 12.95 -1.50
CA ASP A 102 13.68 12.37 -0.19
C ASP A 102 13.09 13.18 0.97
N ALA A 103 12.37 14.26 0.70
CA ALA A 103 11.85 15.16 1.74
C ALA A 103 10.98 14.42 2.78
N LEU A 104 10.04 13.57 2.33
CA LEU A 104 9.18 12.80 3.24
C LEU A 104 9.90 11.56 3.81
N TRP A 105 10.88 11.03 3.11
CA TRP A 105 11.72 9.94 3.58
C TRP A 105 12.61 10.38 4.75
N ASN A 106 13.26 11.54 4.61
CA ASN A 106 14.17 12.10 5.62
C ASN A 106 13.43 12.68 6.83
N GLN A 107 12.19 13.15 6.62
CA GLN A 107 11.33 13.70 7.67
C GLN A 107 9.94 13.07 7.60
N PRO A 108 9.80 11.78 7.96
CA PRO A 108 8.54 11.08 7.87
C PRO A 108 7.53 11.63 8.88
N LEU A 109 6.25 11.58 8.50
CA LEU A 109 5.17 11.78 9.45
C LEU A 109 5.23 10.69 10.52
N ARG A 110 4.89 11.03 11.76
CA ARG A 110 4.92 10.08 12.87
C ARG A 110 4.08 8.84 12.59
N GLU A 111 2.86 9.02 12.12
CA GLU A 111 1.92 7.94 11.84
C GLU A 111 2.39 7.05 10.68
N LEU A 112 3.06 7.63 9.70
CA LEU A 112 3.67 6.87 8.61
C LEU A 112 4.85 6.03 9.10
N LYS A 113 5.65 6.58 10.02
CA LYS A 113 6.73 5.83 10.66
C LYS A 113 6.18 4.69 11.53
N GLU A 114 5.15 4.95 12.34
CA GLU A 114 4.49 3.93 13.17
C GLU A 114 3.95 2.76 12.33
N LEU A 115 3.35 3.04 11.17
CA LEU A 115 2.89 2.02 10.23
C LEU A 115 4.04 1.12 9.76
N TRP A 116 5.14 1.70 9.31
CA TRP A 116 6.25 0.92 8.77
C TRP A 116 7.09 0.23 9.83
N ASP A 117 7.21 0.82 11.03
CA ASP A 117 7.81 0.14 12.19
C ASP A 117 6.99 -1.10 12.58
N TYR A 118 5.65 -0.99 12.53
CA TYR A 118 4.78 -2.14 12.76
C TYR A 118 5.00 -3.24 11.71
N HIS A 119 4.97 -2.92 10.41
CA HIS A 119 5.21 -3.92 9.37
C HIS A 119 6.60 -4.57 9.48
N ALA A 120 7.62 -3.80 9.86
CA ALA A 120 8.95 -4.32 10.08
C ALA A 120 9.05 -5.24 11.31
N SER A 121 8.11 -5.15 12.26
CA SER A 121 8.06 -5.96 13.48
C SER A 121 7.28 -7.26 13.34
N LEU A 122 6.56 -7.47 12.22
CA LEU A 122 5.78 -8.68 12.00
C LEU A 122 6.66 -9.93 11.98
N GLY A 123 6.18 -10.98 12.58
CA GLY A 123 6.95 -12.18 12.90
C GLY A 123 6.86 -13.31 11.85
N SER A 124 6.01 -13.17 10.83
CA SER A 124 5.86 -14.19 9.78
C SER A 124 5.49 -13.59 8.43
N LEU A 125 5.81 -14.34 7.36
CA LEU A 125 5.38 -14.03 5.99
C LEU A 125 3.88 -13.81 5.91
N CYS A 126 3.06 -14.71 6.49
CA CYS A 126 1.61 -14.62 6.41
C CYS A 126 1.05 -13.36 7.08
N GLU A 127 1.61 -12.93 8.22
CA GLU A 127 1.24 -11.67 8.86
C GLU A 127 1.56 -10.46 7.97
N LEU A 128 2.76 -10.45 7.35
CA LEU A 128 3.15 -9.39 6.43
C LEU A 128 2.24 -9.33 5.20
N ILE A 129 2.01 -10.47 4.56
CA ILE A 129 1.15 -10.58 3.38
C ILE A 129 -0.27 -10.11 3.69
N ALA A 130 -0.84 -10.53 4.83
CA ALA A 130 -2.18 -10.09 5.24
C ALA A 130 -2.25 -8.59 5.50
N SER A 131 -1.21 -7.99 6.08
CA SER A 131 -1.21 -6.58 6.46
C SER A 131 -0.83 -5.65 5.32
N VAL A 132 0.16 -6.00 4.51
CA VAL A 132 0.69 -5.13 3.44
C VAL A 132 -0.02 -5.42 2.11
N GLN A 133 0.28 -6.53 1.45
CA GLN A 133 -0.25 -6.79 0.10
C GLN A 133 -1.77 -6.94 0.09
N PHE A 134 -2.32 -7.72 1.02
CA PHE A 134 -3.77 -7.92 1.09
C PHE A 134 -4.52 -6.72 1.67
N GLY A 135 -3.91 -5.99 2.61
CA GLY A 135 -4.53 -4.87 3.31
C GLY A 135 -4.45 -3.55 2.55
N HIS A 136 -3.30 -3.23 1.96
CA HIS A 136 -3.02 -1.89 1.44
C HIS A 136 -2.99 -1.80 -0.09
N GLU A 137 -2.56 -2.83 -0.80
CA GLU A 137 -2.36 -2.77 -2.25
C GLU A 137 -3.63 -2.39 -3.03
N GLU A 138 -4.79 -2.85 -2.60
CA GLU A 138 -6.05 -2.43 -3.24
C GLU A 138 -6.43 -0.97 -3.00
N PHE A 139 -5.76 -0.26 -2.08
CA PHE A 139 -6.02 1.17 -1.88
C PHE A 139 -5.62 1.98 -3.10
N PHE A 140 -4.48 1.67 -3.68
CA PHE A 140 -3.94 2.43 -4.80
C PHE A 140 -4.86 2.41 -6.02
N PRO A 141 -5.33 1.27 -6.55
CA PRO A 141 -6.26 1.25 -7.67
C PRO A 141 -7.59 1.98 -7.39
N ARG A 142 -8.09 1.90 -6.15
CA ARG A 142 -9.36 2.52 -5.76
C ARG A 142 -9.29 4.05 -5.70
N THR A 143 -8.13 4.61 -5.37
CA THR A 143 -7.96 6.06 -5.17
C THR A 143 -7.24 6.75 -6.33
N SER A 144 -6.40 6.02 -7.07
CA SER A 144 -5.59 6.58 -8.15
C SER A 144 -6.41 7.09 -9.32
N LYS A 145 -7.53 6.45 -9.66
CA LYS A 145 -8.41 6.90 -10.76
C LYS A 145 -8.85 8.35 -10.57
N SER A 146 -9.41 8.67 -9.40
CA SER A 146 -9.83 10.05 -9.09
C SER A 146 -8.64 11.03 -9.08
N PHE A 147 -7.48 10.60 -8.59
CA PHE A 147 -6.27 11.42 -8.62
C PHE A 147 -5.79 11.66 -10.05
N ILE A 148 -5.74 10.63 -10.89
CA ILE A 148 -5.34 10.71 -12.31
C ILE A 148 -6.24 11.71 -13.06
N GLU A 149 -7.57 11.59 -12.92
CA GLU A 149 -8.53 12.49 -13.55
C GLU A 149 -8.30 13.95 -13.15
N ARG A 150 -8.06 14.20 -11.87
CA ARG A 150 -7.87 15.55 -11.34
C ARG A 150 -6.51 16.14 -11.70
N VAL A 151 -5.45 15.34 -11.70
CA VAL A 151 -4.10 15.81 -12.01
C VAL A 151 -3.89 15.97 -13.51
N GLN A 152 -4.69 15.33 -14.36
CA GLN A 152 -4.57 15.38 -15.83
C GLN A 152 -4.59 16.81 -16.39
N SER A 153 -5.38 17.71 -15.78
CA SER A 153 -5.48 19.11 -16.23
C SER A 153 -4.36 20.02 -15.71
N ILE A 154 -3.64 19.59 -14.67
CA ILE A 154 -2.60 20.37 -13.98
C ILE A 154 -1.21 19.89 -14.41
N ASP A 155 -1.04 18.58 -14.45
CA ASP A 155 0.22 17.90 -14.76
C ASP A 155 -0.07 16.59 -15.51
N PRO A 156 -0.26 16.67 -16.84
CA PRO A 156 -0.55 15.48 -17.67
C PRO A 156 0.53 14.41 -17.59
N GLN A 157 1.78 14.78 -17.36
CA GLN A 157 2.89 13.83 -17.27
C GLN A 157 2.80 13.01 -15.97
N THR A 158 2.46 13.64 -14.84
CA THR A 158 2.19 12.89 -13.61
C THR A 158 0.98 11.97 -13.77
N ALA A 159 -0.09 12.43 -14.46
CA ALA A 159 -1.24 11.56 -14.76
C ALA A 159 -0.82 10.32 -15.59
N SER A 160 0.05 10.50 -16.59
CA SER A 160 0.58 9.40 -17.41
C SER A 160 1.41 8.43 -16.57
N VAL A 161 2.30 8.91 -15.71
CA VAL A 161 3.10 8.06 -14.80
C VAL A 161 2.20 7.16 -13.96
N TYR A 162 1.16 7.71 -13.33
CA TYR A 162 0.25 6.93 -12.51
C TYR A 162 -0.58 5.93 -13.32
N ARG A 163 -1.11 6.33 -14.47
CA ARG A 163 -2.01 5.50 -15.29
C ARG A 163 -1.26 4.41 -16.05
N ASP A 164 -0.17 4.81 -16.73
CA ASP A 164 0.47 3.99 -17.76
C ASP A 164 1.60 3.12 -17.18
N THR A 165 1.97 3.35 -15.91
CA THR A 165 3.02 2.58 -15.25
C THR A 165 2.51 2.00 -13.93
N LEU A 166 2.27 2.81 -12.90
CA LEU A 166 1.95 2.29 -11.58
C LEU A 166 0.66 1.45 -11.60
N LEU A 167 -0.44 2.05 -12.07
CA LEU A 167 -1.74 1.35 -12.11
C LEU A 167 -1.76 0.15 -13.07
N ALA A 168 -0.97 0.20 -14.14
CA ALA A 168 -0.88 -0.91 -15.10
C ALA A 168 -0.11 -2.11 -14.53
N ASP A 169 0.94 -1.86 -13.76
CA ASP A 169 1.75 -2.92 -13.15
C ASP A 169 1.01 -3.61 -11.98
N GLU A 170 0.15 -2.87 -11.23
CA GLU A 170 -0.63 -3.40 -10.11
C GLU A 170 -1.60 -4.54 -10.49
N ALA A 171 -2.21 -4.47 -11.66
CA ALA A 171 -3.15 -5.48 -12.13
C ALA A 171 -2.57 -6.91 -12.22
N GLY A 172 -1.24 -7.05 -12.21
CA GLY A 172 -0.55 -8.33 -12.23
C GLY A 172 -0.32 -8.96 -10.85
N HIS A 173 -0.48 -8.20 -9.76
CA HIS A 173 -0.07 -8.62 -8.42
C HIS A 173 -1.22 -9.10 -7.52
N GLU A 174 -2.47 -8.81 -7.87
CA GLU A 174 -3.66 -9.05 -7.03
C GLU A 174 -3.84 -10.51 -6.57
N TRP A 175 -3.36 -11.48 -7.34
CA TRP A 175 -3.53 -12.91 -7.05
C TRP A 175 -2.50 -13.46 -6.05
N ILE A 176 -1.34 -12.80 -5.87
CA ILE A 176 -0.19 -13.33 -5.12
C ILE A 176 -0.51 -13.45 -3.63
N ALA A 177 -1.02 -12.39 -3.02
CA ALA A 177 -1.33 -12.35 -1.60
C ALA A 177 -2.39 -13.40 -1.19
N PRO A 178 -3.55 -13.52 -1.87
CA PRO A 178 -4.51 -14.59 -1.58
C PRO A 178 -3.92 -15.99 -1.72
N GLU A 179 -3.06 -16.23 -2.71
CA GLU A 179 -2.48 -17.55 -2.92
C GLU A 179 -1.45 -17.92 -1.85
N ILE A 180 -0.62 -16.98 -1.41
CA ILE A 180 0.30 -17.20 -0.27
C ILE A 180 -0.50 -17.52 0.99
N LEU A 181 -1.53 -16.75 1.29
CA LEU A 181 -2.36 -16.96 2.48
C LEU A 181 -3.11 -18.31 2.41
N ARG A 182 -3.58 -18.70 1.23
CA ARG A 182 -4.23 -20.00 1.00
C ARG A 182 -3.30 -21.18 1.29
N ARG A 183 -2.04 -21.09 0.85
CA ARG A 183 -1.08 -22.19 0.99
C ARG A 183 -0.45 -22.27 2.38
N TYR A 184 -0.20 -21.13 3.03
CA TYR A 184 0.63 -21.10 4.23
C TYR A 184 -0.12 -20.74 5.51
N ALA A 185 -1.30 -20.10 5.45
CA ALA A 185 -2.11 -19.83 6.65
C ALA A 185 -3.07 -21.01 6.94
N THR A 186 -2.50 -22.19 7.21
CA THR A 186 -3.26 -23.45 7.29
C THR A 186 -3.70 -23.85 8.69
N ASP A 187 -3.19 -23.21 9.73
CA ASP A 187 -3.56 -23.47 11.13
C ASP A 187 -4.27 -22.26 11.77
N ALA A 188 -5.04 -22.54 12.83
CA ALA A 188 -5.87 -21.53 13.48
C ALA A 188 -5.08 -20.39 14.13
N GLU A 189 -3.87 -20.65 14.58
CA GLU A 189 -3.03 -19.61 15.18
C GLU A 189 -2.50 -18.64 14.13
N THR A 190 -1.98 -19.17 13.03
CA THR A 190 -1.53 -18.37 11.87
C THR A 190 -2.67 -17.53 11.30
N GLN A 191 -3.86 -18.13 11.10
CA GLN A 191 -5.05 -17.40 10.62
C GLN A 191 -5.45 -16.26 11.57
N LYS A 192 -5.41 -16.51 12.88
CA LYS A 192 -5.68 -15.48 13.90
C LYS A 192 -4.68 -14.33 13.82
N LYS A 193 -3.37 -14.63 13.73
CA LYS A 193 -2.31 -13.63 13.60
C LYS A 193 -2.45 -12.81 12.33
N CYS A 194 -2.78 -13.44 11.21
CA CYS A 194 -3.05 -12.73 9.94
C CYS A 194 -4.21 -11.75 10.07
N LEU A 195 -5.32 -12.16 10.68
CA LEU A 195 -6.48 -11.29 10.88
C LEU A 195 -6.15 -10.12 11.81
N GLU A 196 -5.37 -10.36 12.86
CA GLU A 196 -4.90 -9.33 13.78
C GLU A 196 -3.93 -8.36 13.07
N ALA A 197 -2.98 -8.88 12.30
CA ALA A 197 -2.04 -8.09 11.51
C ALA A 197 -2.76 -7.20 10.48
N LEU A 198 -3.75 -7.73 9.77
CA LEU A 198 -4.59 -6.97 8.86
C LEU A 198 -5.31 -5.82 9.58
N LYS A 199 -5.96 -6.08 10.71
CA LYS A 199 -6.71 -5.06 11.47
C LYS A 199 -5.80 -3.92 11.93
N ILE A 200 -4.68 -4.26 12.57
CA ILE A 200 -3.72 -3.27 13.07
C ILE A 200 -3.10 -2.49 11.90
N GLY A 201 -2.68 -3.19 10.84
CA GLY A 201 -2.13 -2.56 9.65
C GLY A 201 -3.11 -1.58 9.00
N CYS A 202 -4.37 -1.97 8.82
CA CYS A 202 -5.42 -1.11 8.32
C CYS A 202 -5.64 0.14 9.19
N GLU A 203 -5.69 -0.02 10.53
CA GLU A 203 -5.85 1.11 11.45
C GLU A 203 -4.68 2.10 11.38
N LEU A 204 -3.45 1.59 11.35
CA LEU A 204 -2.25 2.43 11.24
C LEU A 204 -2.16 3.11 9.87
N PHE A 205 -2.52 2.39 8.81
CA PHE A 205 -2.60 2.96 7.48
C PHE A 205 -3.63 4.10 7.39
N GLY A 206 -4.81 3.91 7.97
CA GLY A 206 -5.83 4.97 8.07
C GLY A 206 -5.30 6.23 8.76
N LYS A 207 -4.60 6.07 9.90
CA LYS A 207 -3.96 7.18 10.62
C LYS A 207 -2.88 7.87 9.77
N ALA A 208 -2.05 7.09 9.07
CA ALA A 208 -1.02 7.62 8.19
C ALA A 208 -1.60 8.45 7.04
N ILE A 209 -2.66 7.95 6.38
CA ILE A 209 -3.38 8.68 5.33
C ILE A 209 -4.04 9.96 5.87
N GLN A 210 -4.65 9.91 7.04
CA GLN A 210 -5.27 11.09 7.66
C GLN A 210 -4.21 12.17 7.97
N SER A 211 -3.11 11.78 8.63
CA SER A 211 -2.00 12.68 8.95
C SER A 211 -1.38 13.28 7.68
N PHE A 212 -1.21 12.46 6.63
CA PHE A 212 -0.72 12.93 5.34
C PHE A 212 -1.67 13.98 4.75
N ASN A 213 -2.97 13.73 4.69
CA ASN A 213 -3.94 14.67 4.14
C ASN A 213 -3.99 15.99 4.93
N GLN A 214 -3.83 15.94 6.25
CA GLN A 214 -3.74 17.13 7.11
C GLN A 214 -2.45 17.93 6.86
N SER A 215 -1.36 17.27 6.50
CA SER A 215 -0.07 17.89 6.19
C SER A 215 0.01 18.54 4.80
N LEU A 216 -1.01 18.36 3.95
CA LEU A 216 -1.03 18.95 2.61
C LEU A 216 -1.11 20.48 2.69
N PRO A 217 -0.35 21.20 1.84
CA PRO A 217 -0.40 22.65 1.78
C PRO A 217 -1.82 23.18 1.50
N ALA A 218 -2.04 24.43 1.90
CA ALA A 218 -3.31 25.11 1.68
C ALA A 218 -3.56 25.41 0.21
#